data_55b15af4c2af37ba9a44f8cd679868d9
#
_entry.id   55b15af4c2af37ba9a44f8cd679868d9
#
_cell.length_a   1.000
_cell.length_b   1.000
_cell.length_c   1.000
_cell.angle_alpha   90.00
_cell.angle_beta   90.00
_cell.angle_gamma   90.00
#
_symmetry.space_group_name_H-M   'P 1'
#
loop_
_entity.id
_entity.type
_entity.pdbx_description
1 polymer ?
#
loop_
_entity_poly.entity_id
_entity_poly.type
_entity_poly.pdbx_seq_one_letter_code
_entity_poly.pdbx_strand_id
1 'polypeptide(L)'
;MSAAPTTTDVFARVACGIDGSEASIQSVQQVAQLAPEGAEVTLFGVANESAAVSIGWPAFPISHAAKVSRETIEAGIEQARTALPAHITVRSGIVTGPPAPLSVVETKVRNATVVAIGSHGHRRLSGIVIGSVATALLHSAPCSVLLTRPSSREDFPRSIVVGLDGSAQARLAAGHAAAIAARTGAELKGLVAMGGAPVDYGEVRSIVIDNGGFLLTDDKRDPVDAFSDVAADLLVLGSRGLRGVHALGSVSERAAHRAGCSVLVIRPTQT
;
A
#
# COMPACT_ATOMS: atom_id res chain seq x y z
N MET A 1 12.76 26.38 -19.53
CA MET A 1 12.13 25.83 -18.31
C MET A 1 11.00 24.90 -18.78
N SER A 2 11.29 23.62 -18.92
CA SER A 2 10.27 22.62 -19.27
C SER A 2 9.51 22.31 -17.96
N ALA A 3 8.20 22.56 -17.94
CA ALA A 3 7.35 22.18 -16.82
C ALA A 3 7.44 20.66 -16.67
N ALA A 4 7.89 20.19 -15.50
CA ALA A 4 7.83 18.78 -15.16
C ALA A 4 6.37 18.31 -15.32
N PRO A 5 6.12 17.11 -15.87
CA PRO A 5 4.77 16.59 -15.96
C PRO A 5 4.15 16.57 -14.56
N THR A 6 2.98 17.16 -14.42
CA THR A 6 2.22 17.18 -13.17
C THR A 6 1.86 15.73 -12.85
N THR A 7 2.71 15.07 -12.05
CA THR A 7 2.45 13.70 -11.60
C THR A 7 1.25 13.77 -10.66
N THR A 8 0.16 13.13 -11.03
CA THR A 8 -1.02 13.01 -10.17
C THR A 8 -0.60 12.44 -8.82
N ASP A 9 -1.02 13.06 -7.72
CA ASP A 9 -0.72 12.55 -6.37
C ASP A 9 -1.17 11.08 -6.23
N VAL A 10 -0.29 10.24 -5.72
CA VAL A 10 -0.57 8.81 -5.57
C VAL A 10 -1.78 8.56 -4.67
N PHE A 11 -2.09 9.46 -3.74
CA PHE A 11 -3.24 9.40 -2.85
C PHE A 11 -4.44 10.24 -3.32
N ALA A 12 -4.46 10.70 -4.57
CA ALA A 12 -5.62 11.46 -5.09
C ALA A 12 -6.90 10.61 -5.14
N ARG A 13 -6.80 9.34 -5.48
CA ARG A 13 -7.93 8.39 -5.51
C ARG A 13 -7.50 7.09 -4.86
N VAL A 14 -7.96 6.85 -3.64
CA VAL A 14 -7.57 5.69 -2.82
C VAL A 14 -8.69 4.68 -2.76
N ALA A 15 -8.38 3.41 -2.97
CA ALA A 15 -9.28 2.30 -2.68
C ALA A 15 -8.79 1.58 -1.41
N CYS A 16 -9.61 1.53 -0.35
CA CYS A 16 -9.27 0.87 0.90
C CYS A 16 -10.05 -0.44 1.06
N GLY A 17 -9.35 -1.56 1.21
CA GLY A 17 -9.94 -2.86 1.49
C GLY A 17 -10.34 -3.00 2.96
N ILE A 18 -11.62 -3.27 3.23
CA ILE A 18 -12.20 -3.42 4.57
C ILE A 18 -12.72 -4.84 4.74
N ASP A 19 -12.22 -5.53 5.75
CA ASP A 19 -12.70 -6.86 6.17
C ASP A 19 -13.26 -6.86 7.60
N GLY A 20 -13.31 -5.70 8.25
CA GLY A 20 -13.74 -5.52 9.64
C GLY A 20 -12.66 -5.83 10.67
N SER A 21 -11.42 -6.17 10.25
CA SER A 21 -10.30 -6.33 11.16
C SER A 21 -9.73 -4.97 11.61
N GLU A 22 -9.08 -4.94 12.76
CA GLU A 22 -8.35 -3.79 13.25
C GLU A 22 -7.31 -3.29 12.24
N ALA A 23 -6.63 -4.20 11.54
CA ALA A 23 -5.65 -3.86 10.52
C ALA A 23 -6.26 -3.12 9.33
N SER A 24 -7.49 -3.45 8.92
CA SER A 24 -8.18 -2.73 7.86
C SER A 24 -8.59 -1.32 8.29
N ILE A 25 -8.98 -1.12 9.56
CA ILE A 25 -9.28 0.21 10.10
C ILE A 25 -8.02 1.05 10.22
N GLN A 26 -6.93 0.48 10.74
CA GLN A 26 -5.62 1.17 10.81
C GLN A 26 -5.10 1.56 9.43
N SER A 27 -5.40 0.76 8.39
CA SER A 27 -5.07 1.11 7.01
C SER A 27 -5.75 2.42 6.60
N VAL A 28 -7.02 2.60 6.93
CA VAL A 28 -7.75 3.85 6.63
C VAL A 28 -7.22 5.02 7.45
N GLN A 29 -6.85 4.81 8.71
CA GLN A 29 -6.24 5.86 9.54
C GLN A 29 -4.92 6.36 8.94
N GLN A 30 -4.08 5.47 8.44
CA GLN A 30 -2.84 5.86 7.75
C GLN A 30 -3.15 6.59 6.42
N VAL A 31 -4.13 6.13 5.65
CA VAL A 31 -4.59 6.82 4.45
C VAL A 31 -5.07 8.24 4.77
N ALA A 32 -5.80 8.43 5.87
CA ALA A 32 -6.27 9.75 6.30
C ALA A 32 -5.13 10.75 6.51
N GLN A 33 -3.96 10.29 6.95
CA GLN A 33 -2.77 11.13 7.17
C GLN A 33 -1.95 11.33 5.89
N LEU A 34 -2.04 10.39 4.94
CA LEU A 34 -1.29 10.43 3.67
C LEU A 34 -2.06 11.13 2.54
N ALA A 35 -3.37 11.21 2.60
CA ALA A 35 -4.20 11.75 1.54
C ALA A 35 -4.11 13.29 1.47
N PRO A 36 -4.01 13.87 0.26
CA PRO A 36 -4.09 15.31 0.08
C PRO A 36 -5.52 15.84 0.32
N GLU A 37 -5.65 17.15 0.48
CA GLU A 37 -6.94 17.82 0.47
C GLU A 37 -7.68 17.54 -0.85
N GLY A 38 -8.99 17.24 -0.77
CA GLY A 38 -9.79 16.88 -1.93
C GLY A 38 -9.60 15.46 -2.46
N ALA A 39 -8.87 14.60 -1.76
CA ALA A 39 -8.75 13.19 -2.13
C ALA A 39 -10.10 12.47 -2.11
N GLU A 40 -10.24 11.47 -2.99
CA GLU A 40 -11.37 10.55 -3.00
C GLU A 40 -10.97 9.20 -2.41
N VAL A 41 -11.68 8.74 -1.38
CA VAL A 41 -11.47 7.44 -0.75
C VAL A 41 -12.68 6.54 -0.98
N THR A 42 -12.44 5.37 -1.56
CA THR A 42 -13.44 4.32 -1.72
C THR A 42 -13.17 3.22 -0.71
N LEU A 43 -14.06 3.06 0.28
CA LEU A 43 -14.05 1.94 1.23
C LEU A 43 -14.79 0.77 0.60
N PHE A 44 -14.14 -0.36 0.41
CA PHE A 44 -14.78 -1.53 -0.17
C PHE A 44 -14.53 -2.79 0.64
N GLY A 45 -15.55 -3.63 0.78
CA GLY A 45 -15.45 -4.95 1.37
C GLY A 45 -15.89 -6.04 0.40
N VAL A 46 -15.38 -7.25 0.58
CA VAL A 46 -15.76 -8.43 -0.19
C VAL A 46 -16.44 -9.44 0.74
N ALA A 47 -17.76 -9.58 0.63
CA ALA A 47 -18.51 -10.59 1.36
C ALA A 47 -18.32 -11.96 0.68
N ASN A 48 -17.78 -12.92 1.41
CA ASN A 48 -17.51 -14.26 0.88
C ASN A 48 -18.66 -15.22 1.18
N GLU A 49 -19.54 -15.42 0.20
CA GLU A 49 -20.63 -16.38 0.31
C GLU A 49 -20.16 -17.84 0.24
N SER A 50 -18.98 -18.10 -0.34
CA SER A 50 -18.44 -19.46 -0.51
C SER A 50 -17.84 -20.04 0.77
N ALA A 51 -17.58 -19.25 1.81
CA ALA A 51 -17.02 -19.74 3.07
C ALA A 51 -17.97 -20.70 3.82
N ALA A 52 -19.27 -20.61 3.56
CA ALA A 52 -20.28 -21.47 4.15
C ALA A 52 -20.25 -22.92 3.62
N VAL A 53 -19.72 -23.13 2.42
CA VAL A 53 -19.66 -24.45 1.77
C VAL A 53 -18.47 -25.28 2.24
N SER A 54 -17.41 -24.65 2.75
CA SER A 54 -16.15 -25.32 3.09
C SER A 54 -16.16 -26.02 4.46
N ILE A 55 -17.19 -25.84 5.30
CA ILE A 55 -17.20 -26.36 6.69
C ILE A 55 -17.86 -27.74 6.82
N GLY A 56 -18.33 -28.38 5.73
CA GLY A 56 -18.76 -29.76 5.75
C GLY A 56 -19.91 -30.12 6.73
N TRP A 57 -20.63 -29.12 7.25
CA TRP A 57 -21.71 -29.31 8.22
C TRP A 57 -23.07 -29.07 7.53
N PRO A 58 -23.98 -30.06 7.55
CA PRO A 58 -25.22 -29.96 6.75
C PRO A 58 -26.31 -29.05 7.32
N ALA A 59 -26.06 -28.26 8.35
CA ALA A 59 -27.13 -27.60 9.10
C ALA A 59 -27.11 -26.08 9.16
N PHE A 60 -26.12 -25.38 8.58
CA PHE A 60 -26.15 -23.91 8.59
C PHE A 60 -26.57 -23.38 7.21
N PRO A 61 -27.66 -22.59 7.13
CA PRO A 61 -28.04 -21.95 5.89
C PRO A 61 -26.92 -21.03 5.39
N ILE A 62 -26.49 -21.22 4.15
CA ILE A 62 -25.49 -20.40 3.44
C ILE A 62 -25.80 -18.90 3.59
N SER A 63 -27.10 -18.55 3.61
CA SER A 63 -27.58 -17.20 3.81
C SER A 63 -27.18 -16.57 5.15
N HIS A 64 -27.05 -17.34 6.22
CA HIS A 64 -26.71 -16.80 7.55
C HIS A 64 -25.22 -16.47 7.67
N ALA A 65 -24.35 -17.32 7.18
CA ALA A 65 -22.90 -17.08 7.20
C ALA A 65 -22.50 -15.91 6.29
N ALA A 66 -23.14 -15.79 5.12
CA ALA A 66 -22.95 -14.64 4.23
C ALA A 66 -23.44 -13.32 4.87
N LYS A 67 -24.55 -13.38 5.60
CA LYS A 67 -25.11 -12.23 6.32
C LYS A 67 -24.17 -11.75 7.44
N VAL A 68 -23.62 -12.68 8.23
CA VAL A 68 -22.66 -12.34 9.30
C VAL A 68 -21.41 -11.70 8.73
N SER A 69 -20.86 -12.22 7.64
CA SER A 69 -19.70 -11.61 6.96
C SER A 69 -20.01 -10.20 6.45
N ARG A 70 -21.17 -9.99 5.84
CA ARG A 70 -21.62 -8.68 5.36
C ARG A 70 -21.80 -7.69 6.51
N GLU A 71 -22.47 -8.06 7.59
CA GLU A 71 -22.67 -7.21 8.76
C GLU A 71 -21.34 -6.77 9.38
N THR A 72 -20.35 -7.66 9.45
CA THR A 72 -19.01 -7.33 9.94
C THR A 72 -18.31 -6.30 9.04
N ILE A 73 -18.45 -6.45 7.72
CA ILE A 73 -17.86 -5.52 6.76
C ILE A 73 -18.57 -4.16 6.82
N GLU A 74 -19.91 -4.14 6.92
CA GLU A 74 -20.69 -2.91 7.06
C GLU A 74 -20.30 -2.12 8.30
N ALA A 75 -20.18 -2.79 9.46
CA ALA A 75 -19.69 -2.17 10.68
C ALA A 75 -18.26 -1.64 10.54
N GLY A 76 -17.38 -2.40 9.89
CA GLY A 76 -16.01 -1.97 9.61
C GLY A 76 -15.94 -0.76 8.68
N ILE A 77 -16.78 -0.69 7.64
CA ILE A 77 -16.88 0.47 6.74
C ILE A 77 -17.35 1.71 7.52
N GLU A 78 -18.34 1.58 8.38
CA GLU A 78 -18.83 2.71 9.17
C GLU A 78 -17.76 3.20 10.15
N GLN A 79 -17.09 2.29 10.85
CA GLN A 79 -15.95 2.63 11.69
C GLN A 79 -14.82 3.31 10.90
N ALA A 80 -14.46 2.79 9.72
CA ALA A 80 -13.44 3.35 8.85
C ALA A 80 -13.81 4.76 8.36
N ARG A 81 -15.10 4.99 8.07
CA ARG A 81 -15.62 6.32 7.65
C ARG A 81 -15.36 7.38 8.69
N THR A 82 -15.53 7.06 9.98
CA THR A 82 -15.30 8.02 11.08
C THR A 82 -13.83 8.40 11.26
N ALA A 83 -12.90 7.60 10.74
CA ALA A 83 -11.47 7.87 10.78
C ALA A 83 -11.00 8.85 9.67
N LEU A 84 -11.84 9.14 8.68
CA LEU A 84 -11.49 10.00 7.56
C LEU A 84 -11.91 11.47 7.84
N PRO A 85 -11.01 12.44 7.59
CA PRO A 85 -11.32 13.87 7.72
C PRO A 85 -12.44 14.32 6.79
N ALA A 86 -13.17 15.37 7.19
CA ALA A 86 -14.31 15.89 6.43
C ALA A 86 -13.97 16.45 5.03
N HIS A 87 -12.70 16.80 4.78
CA HIS A 87 -12.25 17.29 3.48
C HIS A 87 -12.02 16.17 2.45
N ILE A 88 -12.12 14.90 2.87
CA ILE A 88 -11.99 13.73 1.99
C ILE A 88 -13.38 13.30 1.51
N THR A 89 -13.53 13.13 0.19
CA THR A 89 -14.75 12.56 -0.37
C THR A 89 -14.76 11.04 -0.19
N VAL A 90 -15.75 10.53 0.56
CA VAL A 90 -15.82 9.09 0.88
C VAL A 90 -16.95 8.41 0.14
N ARG A 91 -16.62 7.35 -0.60
CA ARG A 91 -17.57 6.39 -1.18
C ARG A 91 -17.40 5.04 -0.50
N SER A 92 -18.43 4.23 -0.50
CA SER A 92 -18.33 2.86 0.05
C SER A 92 -19.18 1.88 -0.74
N GLY A 93 -18.81 0.60 -0.65
CA GLY A 93 -19.57 -0.47 -1.26
C GLY A 93 -19.08 -1.84 -0.87
N ILE A 94 -19.99 -2.82 -0.90
CA ILE A 94 -19.70 -4.24 -0.65
C ILE A 94 -19.92 -5.02 -1.94
N VAL A 95 -18.99 -5.89 -2.24
CA VAL A 95 -19.05 -6.80 -3.38
C VAL A 95 -19.20 -8.21 -2.85
N THR A 96 -20.04 -9.01 -3.48
CA THR A 96 -20.19 -10.42 -3.16
C THR A 96 -19.28 -11.25 -4.06
N GLY A 97 -18.51 -12.14 -3.47
CA GLY A 97 -17.62 -13.04 -4.19
C GLY A 97 -16.51 -13.61 -3.32
N PRO A 98 -15.73 -14.57 -3.80
CA PRO A 98 -14.54 -15.01 -3.09
C PRO A 98 -13.53 -13.84 -3.00
N PRO A 99 -12.87 -13.61 -1.85
CA PRO A 99 -11.96 -12.48 -1.66
C PRO A 99 -10.70 -12.52 -2.55
N ALA A 100 -10.48 -13.62 -3.24
CA ALA A 100 -9.27 -13.87 -4.01
C ALA A 100 -9.37 -13.96 -5.54
N PRO A 101 -10.48 -13.86 -6.26
CA PRO A 101 -10.36 -13.47 -7.64
C PRO A 101 -10.23 -11.95 -7.70
N LEU A 102 -9.04 -11.51 -8.05
CA LEU A 102 -8.66 -10.13 -8.34
C LEU A 102 -9.66 -9.40 -9.25
N SER A 103 -10.42 -10.13 -10.08
CA SER A 103 -11.46 -9.57 -10.94
C SER A 103 -12.52 -8.75 -10.20
N VAL A 104 -12.83 -9.10 -8.95
CA VAL A 104 -13.80 -8.35 -8.12
C VAL A 104 -13.13 -7.09 -7.56
N VAL A 105 -11.88 -7.20 -7.13
CA VAL A 105 -11.09 -6.08 -6.64
C VAL A 105 -10.69 -5.15 -7.79
N GLU A 106 -10.34 -5.69 -8.95
CA GLU A 106 -9.97 -4.93 -10.16
C GLU A 106 -11.05 -3.93 -10.57
N THR A 107 -12.33 -4.30 -10.51
CA THR A 107 -13.42 -3.36 -10.83
C THR A 107 -13.50 -2.18 -9.87
N LYS A 108 -13.12 -2.35 -8.60
CA LYS A 108 -13.14 -1.30 -7.58
C LYS A 108 -11.88 -0.44 -7.56
N VAL A 109 -10.73 -1.03 -7.93
CA VAL A 109 -9.45 -0.30 -7.98
C VAL A 109 -9.13 0.26 -9.37
N ARG A 110 -9.96 0.02 -10.38
CA ARG A 110 -9.70 0.41 -11.78
C ARG A 110 -9.43 1.91 -11.96
N ASN A 111 -10.06 2.75 -11.16
CA ASN A 111 -9.87 4.21 -11.19
C ASN A 111 -9.02 4.71 -10.02
N ALA A 112 -8.54 3.83 -9.15
CA ALA A 112 -7.69 4.21 -8.02
C ALA A 112 -6.26 4.50 -8.50
N THR A 113 -5.62 5.46 -7.85
CA THR A 113 -4.17 5.71 -7.99
C THR A 113 -3.38 4.82 -7.04
N VAL A 114 -4.00 4.43 -5.92
CA VAL A 114 -3.44 3.49 -4.94
C VAL A 114 -4.54 2.64 -4.32
N VAL A 115 -4.23 1.38 -4.07
CA VAL A 115 -5.02 0.51 -3.20
C VAL A 115 -4.32 0.35 -1.86
N ALA A 116 -5.04 0.59 -0.76
CA ALA A 116 -4.55 0.44 0.60
C ALA A 116 -5.18 -0.79 1.26
N ILE A 117 -4.35 -1.60 1.91
CA ILE A 117 -4.78 -2.83 2.57
C ILE A 117 -3.94 -3.11 3.81
N GLY A 118 -4.57 -3.63 4.87
CA GLY A 118 -3.88 -4.14 6.03
C GLY A 118 -3.01 -5.36 5.69
N SER A 119 -1.86 -5.47 6.31
CA SER A 119 -0.96 -6.61 6.11
C SER A 119 -1.54 -7.94 6.60
N HIS A 120 -2.47 -7.91 7.55
CA HIS A 120 -3.13 -9.07 8.14
C HIS A 120 -4.65 -8.81 8.19
N GLY A 121 -5.45 -9.85 7.98
CA GLY A 121 -6.87 -9.85 8.29
C GLY A 121 -7.13 -10.41 9.70
N HIS A 122 -8.27 -11.10 9.88
CA HIS A 122 -8.70 -11.70 11.15
C HIS A 122 -7.75 -12.78 11.73
N ARG A 123 -6.78 -13.28 10.97
CA ARG A 123 -5.84 -14.30 11.44
C ARG A 123 -4.53 -13.63 11.83
N ARG A 124 -4.33 -13.41 13.14
CA ARG A 124 -3.02 -13.07 13.72
C ARG A 124 -2.16 -14.34 13.72
N LEU A 125 -1.23 -14.44 12.80
CA LEU A 125 -0.13 -15.39 12.88
C LEU A 125 1.06 -14.68 13.51
N SER A 126 1.74 -15.34 14.45
CA SER A 126 2.98 -14.83 15.05
C SER A 126 4.04 -14.72 13.94
N GLY A 127 4.49 -13.50 13.65
CA GLY A 127 5.49 -13.20 12.64
C GLY A 127 5.00 -12.19 11.58
N ILE A 128 5.92 -11.75 10.73
CA ILE A 128 5.63 -10.84 9.62
C ILE A 128 5.05 -11.67 8.46
N VAL A 129 3.75 -11.98 8.54
CA VAL A 129 3.06 -12.73 7.47
C VAL A 129 2.09 -11.81 6.77
N ILE A 130 2.16 -11.74 5.46
CA ILE A 130 1.20 -10.99 4.62
C ILE A 130 0.03 -11.91 4.26
N GLY A 131 -1.20 -11.37 4.32
CA GLY A 131 -2.41 -12.07 3.92
C GLY A 131 -2.45 -12.37 2.41
N SER A 132 -3.21 -13.41 2.02
CA SER A 132 -3.33 -13.83 0.61
C SER A 132 -3.85 -12.73 -0.31
N VAL A 133 -4.81 -11.90 0.16
CA VAL A 133 -5.35 -10.77 -0.62
C VAL A 133 -4.28 -9.69 -0.82
N ALA A 134 -3.53 -9.36 0.23
CA ALA A 134 -2.44 -8.38 0.13
C ALA A 134 -1.32 -8.86 -0.80
N THR A 135 -0.93 -10.13 -0.72
CA THR A 135 0.02 -10.76 -1.65
C THR A 135 -0.49 -10.69 -3.09
N ALA A 136 -1.75 -11.03 -3.33
CA ALA A 136 -2.33 -10.98 -4.66
C ALA A 136 -2.35 -9.55 -5.22
N LEU A 137 -2.69 -8.53 -4.41
CA LEU A 137 -2.65 -7.12 -4.82
C LEU A 137 -1.23 -6.64 -5.11
N LEU A 138 -0.24 -7.04 -4.31
CA LEU A 138 1.16 -6.73 -4.58
C LEU A 138 1.62 -7.25 -5.95
N HIS A 139 1.09 -8.39 -6.42
CA HIS A 139 1.45 -8.95 -7.72
C HIS A 139 0.69 -8.33 -8.89
N SER A 140 -0.59 -8.06 -8.74
CA SER A 140 -1.49 -7.85 -9.88
C SER A 140 -2.34 -6.58 -9.84
N ALA A 141 -2.25 -5.74 -8.79
CA ALA A 141 -2.98 -4.48 -8.79
C ALA A 141 -2.57 -3.58 -9.99
N PRO A 142 -3.53 -2.96 -10.69
CA PRO A 142 -3.26 -2.07 -11.81
C PRO A 142 -2.74 -0.69 -11.38
N CYS A 143 -2.72 -0.41 -10.09
CA CYS A 143 -2.30 0.84 -9.48
C CYS A 143 -1.25 0.59 -8.38
N SER A 144 -0.73 1.64 -7.76
CA SER A 144 0.16 1.55 -6.62
C SER A 144 -0.51 0.79 -5.45
N VAL A 145 0.29 0.21 -4.57
CA VAL A 145 -0.20 -0.57 -3.42
C VAL A 145 0.41 -0.05 -2.13
N LEU A 146 -0.43 0.34 -1.18
CA LEU A 146 -0.05 0.62 0.20
C LEU A 146 -0.39 -0.60 1.06
N LEU A 147 0.65 -1.29 1.51
CA LEU A 147 0.54 -2.35 2.49
C LEU A 147 0.80 -1.75 3.88
N THR A 148 -0.24 -1.66 4.70
CA THR A 148 -0.12 -1.01 6.00
C THR A 148 0.25 -2.01 7.09
N ARG A 149 1.15 -1.59 7.97
CA ARG A 149 1.53 -2.30 9.20
C ARG A 149 0.92 -1.58 10.40
N PRO A 150 0.67 -2.28 11.50
CA PRO A 150 0.20 -1.65 12.72
C PRO A 150 1.13 -0.51 13.15
N SER A 151 0.55 0.66 13.39
CA SER A 151 1.25 1.81 13.96
C SER A 151 0.33 2.42 15.01
N SER A 152 0.85 2.63 16.20
CA SER A 152 0.14 3.33 17.28
C SER A 152 0.34 4.85 17.23
N ARG A 153 0.96 5.39 16.16
CA ARG A 153 1.31 6.80 16.06
C ARG A 153 0.18 7.62 15.47
N GLU A 154 -0.13 8.73 16.10
CA GLU A 154 -1.09 9.71 15.62
C GLU A 154 -0.48 10.59 14.50
N ASP A 155 0.84 10.70 14.44
CA ASP A 155 1.62 11.51 13.49
C ASP A 155 2.37 10.63 12.46
N PHE A 156 1.66 9.77 11.80
CA PHE A 156 2.19 8.91 10.74
C PHE A 156 2.19 9.61 9.37
N PRO A 157 3.29 9.52 8.59
CA PRO A 157 4.62 9.04 8.96
C PRO A 157 5.50 10.20 9.48
N ARG A 158 6.40 9.91 10.43
CA ARG A 158 7.50 10.81 10.82
C ARG A 158 8.73 10.61 9.96
N SER A 159 8.92 9.39 9.46
CA SER A 159 10.09 9.03 8.67
C SER A 159 9.68 8.23 7.44
N ILE A 160 10.18 8.68 6.30
CA ILE A 160 9.98 8.04 5.00
C ILE A 160 11.34 7.62 4.47
N VAL A 161 11.47 6.34 4.10
CA VAL A 161 12.63 5.86 3.37
C VAL A 161 12.20 5.46 1.97
N VAL A 162 12.92 5.96 0.96
CA VAL A 162 12.70 5.57 -0.43
C VAL A 162 13.89 4.76 -0.96
N GLY A 163 13.59 3.61 -1.57
CA GLY A 163 14.62 2.76 -2.19
C GLY A 163 15.09 3.33 -3.53
N LEU A 164 16.40 3.47 -3.68
CA LEU A 164 17.06 4.07 -4.85
C LEU A 164 17.91 3.00 -5.57
N ASP A 165 17.57 2.71 -6.83
CA ASP A 165 18.31 1.79 -7.69
C ASP A 165 18.61 2.38 -9.08
N GLY A 166 18.41 3.69 -9.26
CA GLY A 166 18.63 4.39 -10.53
C GLY A 166 17.57 4.15 -11.61
N SER A 167 16.59 3.27 -11.37
CA SER A 167 15.53 2.97 -12.33
C SER A 167 14.52 4.12 -12.46
N ALA A 168 13.77 4.16 -13.58
CA ALA A 168 12.67 5.09 -13.77
C ALA A 168 11.58 4.90 -12.69
N GLN A 169 11.39 3.69 -12.20
CA GLN A 169 10.44 3.38 -11.13
C GLN A 169 10.92 3.92 -9.78
N ALA A 170 12.22 3.83 -9.47
CA ALA A 170 12.79 4.46 -8.28
C ALA A 170 12.67 5.99 -8.35
N ARG A 171 12.83 6.60 -9.53
CA ARG A 171 12.61 8.03 -9.74
C ARG A 171 11.17 8.42 -9.44
N LEU A 172 10.21 7.68 -9.96
CA LEU A 172 8.79 7.90 -9.70
C LEU A 172 8.49 7.75 -8.20
N ALA A 173 9.03 6.72 -7.56
CA ALA A 173 8.90 6.48 -6.13
C ALA A 173 9.48 7.62 -5.30
N ALA A 174 10.67 8.14 -5.66
CA ALA A 174 11.30 9.27 -4.99
C ALA A 174 10.46 10.56 -5.11
N GLY A 175 9.89 10.83 -6.28
CA GLY A 175 8.98 11.97 -6.47
C GLY A 175 7.74 11.90 -5.56
N HIS A 176 7.10 10.73 -5.48
CA HIS A 176 5.97 10.54 -4.58
C HIS A 176 6.37 10.60 -3.10
N ALA A 177 7.51 10.01 -2.71
CA ALA A 177 8.01 10.08 -1.35
C ALA A 177 8.29 11.52 -0.92
N ALA A 178 8.90 12.34 -1.78
CA ALA A 178 9.14 13.75 -1.55
C ALA A 178 7.83 14.54 -1.39
N ALA A 179 6.84 14.30 -2.24
CA ALA A 179 5.53 14.95 -2.14
C ALA A 179 4.81 14.58 -0.82
N ILE A 180 4.89 13.32 -0.38
CA ILE A 180 4.33 12.88 0.91
C ILE A 180 5.09 13.57 2.05
N ALA A 181 6.43 13.57 2.04
CA ALA A 181 7.25 14.21 3.06
C ALA A 181 6.94 15.71 3.20
N ALA A 182 6.84 16.42 2.07
CA ALA A 182 6.48 17.85 2.06
C ALA A 182 5.10 18.12 2.69
N ARG A 183 4.12 17.22 2.47
CA ARG A 183 2.76 17.38 3.02
C ARG A 183 2.68 17.01 4.49
N THR A 184 3.37 15.94 4.91
CA THR A 184 3.28 15.41 6.29
C THR A 184 4.31 16.01 7.24
N GLY A 185 5.33 16.68 6.73
CA GLY A 185 6.49 17.11 7.52
C GLY A 185 7.44 15.97 7.91
N ALA A 186 7.30 14.80 7.29
CA ALA A 186 8.13 13.64 7.59
C ALA A 186 9.58 13.83 7.12
N GLU A 187 10.52 13.27 7.87
CA GLU A 187 11.92 13.16 7.46
C GLU A 187 12.06 12.24 6.25
N LEU A 188 12.66 12.73 5.16
CA LEU A 188 12.88 11.97 3.94
C LEU A 188 14.31 11.41 3.88
N LYS A 189 14.44 10.11 3.62
CA LYS A 189 15.72 9.42 3.45
C LYS A 189 15.71 8.61 2.17
N GLY A 190 16.76 8.74 1.38
CA GLY A 190 17.02 7.84 0.26
C GLY A 190 17.95 6.71 0.69
N LEU A 191 17.57 5.47 0.49
CA LEU A 191 18.41 4.30 0.77
C LEU A 191 18.90 3.68 -0.54
N VAL A 192 20.22 3.67 -0.71
CA VAL A 192 20.92 2.97 -1.77
C VAL A 192 21.48 1.66 -1.20
N ALA A 193 20.94 0.53 -1.66
CA ALA A 193 21.41 -0.79 -1.27
C ALA A 193 21.94 -1.51 -2.52
N MET A 194 23.26 -1.59 -2.65
CA MET A 194 23.90 -1.96 -3.92
C MET A 194 24.20 -3.45 -4.07
N GLY A 195 24.26 -4.20 -2.99
CA GLY A 195 24.65 -5.62 -3.07
C GLY A 195 25.95 -5.85 -3.87
N GLY A 196 26.83 -4.84 -3.90
CA GLY A 196 28.10 -4.91 -4.63
C GLY A 196 28.06 -4.48 -6.11
N ALA A 197 26.89 -4.15 -6.67
CA ALA A 197 26.80 -3.69 -8.06
C ALA A 197 26.83 -2.14 -8.14
N PRO A 198 27.58 -1.53 -9.07
CA PRO A 198 27.54 -0.09 -9.29
C PRO A 198 26.17 0.31 -9.86
N VAL A 199 25.52 1.29 -9.24
CA VAL A 199 24.23 1.85 -9.66
C VAL A 199 24.40 3.34 -9.88
N ASP A 200 24.00 3.83 -11.06
CA ASP A 200 23.86 5.27 -11.30
C ASP A 200 22.51 5.75 -10.75
N TYR A 201 22.57 6.41 -9.62
CA TYR A 201 21.41 6.97 -8.93
C TYR A 201 21.45 8.52 -8.87
N GLY A 202 22.31 9.15 -9.68
CA GLY A 202 22.55 10.59 -9.62
C GLY A 202 21.28 11.43 -9.72
N GLU A 203 20.41 11.13 -10.69
CA GLU A 203 19.16 11.84 -10.90
C GLU A 203 18.14 11.59 -9.77
N VAL A 204 18.04 10.36 -9.29
CA VAL A 204 17.13 10.01 -8.18
C VAL A 204 17.60 10.58 -6.86
N ARG A 205 18.92 10.65 -6.67
CA ARG A 205 19.56 11.33 -5.55
C ARG A 205 19.14 12.79 -5.46
N SER A 206 19.18 13.51 -6.58
CA SER A 206 18.82 14.92 -6.62
C SER A 206 17.40 15.16 -6.13
N ILE A 207 16.43 14.30 -6.48
CA ILE A 207 15.05 14.41 -5.99
C ILE A 207 15.01 14.39 -4.46
N VAL A 208 15.76 13.49 -3.81
CA VAL A 208 15.78 13.39 -2.35
C VAL A 208 16.42 14.62 -1.72
N ILE A 209 17.61 15.01 -2.21
CA ILE A 209 18.39 16.13 -1.65
C ILE A 209 17.68 17.48 -1.85
N ASP A 210 17.14 17.72 -3.05
CA ASP A 210 16.45 18.98 -3.39
C ASP A 210 15.15 19.16 -2.59
N ASN A 211 14.61 18.08 -2.04
CA ASN A 211 13.47 18.10 -1.12
C ASN A 211 13.87 18.00 0.37
N GLY A 212 15.12 18.34 0.69
CA GLY A 212 15.60 18.43 2.08
C GLY A 212 15.91 17.08 2.75
N GLY A 213 15.89 16.00 1.99
CA GLY A 213 16.25 14.68 2.49
C GLY A 213 17.76 14.41 2.45
N PHE A 214 18.15 13.25 2.95
CA PHE A 214 19.53 12.78 2.92
C PHE A 214 19.65 11.32 2.48
N LEU A 215 20.86 10.88 2.18
CA LEU A 215 21.12 9.54 1.67
C LEU A 215 21.70 8.64 2.76
N LEU A 216 21.20 7.41 2.74
CA LEU A 216 21.77 6.27 3.43
C LEU A 216 22.37 5.33 2.37
N THR A 217 23.56 4.85 2.61
CA THR A 217 24.22 3.88 1.70
C THR A 217 24.49 2.59 2.46
N ASP A 218 24.11 1.48 1.90
CA ASP A 218 24.40 0.16 2.41
C ASP A 218 25.04 -0.71 1.29
N ASP A 219 26.35 -0.73 1.27
CA ASP A 219 27.13 -1.37 0.20
C ASP A 219 27.33 -2.87 0.44
N LYS A 220 27.03 -3.35 1.65
CA LYS A 220 27.42 -4.69 2.10
C LYS A 220 26.25 -5.66 2.19
N ARG A 221 25.05 -5.17 2.53
CA ARG A 221 23.90 -6.04 2.72
C ARG A 221 23.16 -6.32 1.42
N ASP A 222 22.51 -7.47 1.35
CA ASP A 222 21.51 -7.75 0.32
C ASP A 222 20.45 -6.64 0.35
N PRO A 223 20.03 -6.09 -0.80
CA PRO A 223 19.02 -5.02 -0.85
C PRO A 223 17.74 -5.34 -0.10
N VAL A 224 17.29 -6.60 -0.11
CA VAL A 224 16.08 -7.02 0.62
C VAL A 224 16.28 -6.89 2.12
N ASP A 225 17.43 -7.28 2.64
CA ASP A 225 17.74 -7.17 4.07
C ASP A 225 17.87 -5.70 4.49
N ALA A 226 18.56 -4.89 3.68
CA ALA A 226 18.68 -3.45 3.92
C ALA A 226 17.32 -2.75 3.99
N PHE A 227 16.41 -3.05 3.05
CA PHE A 227 15.06 -2.46 3.04
C PHE A 227 14.13 -3.06 4.10
N SER A 228 14.32 -4.33 4.49
CA SER A 228 13.47 -4.96 5.49
C SER A 228 13.75 -4.47 6.90
N ASP A 229 15.00 -4.15 7.20
CA ASP A 229 15.47 -3.76 8.54
C ASP A 229 15.51 -2.23 8.71
N VAL A 230 15.04 -1.47 7.71
CA VAL A 230 15.09 -0.01 7.78
C VAL A 230 14.19 0.52 8.88
N ALA A 231 14.74 1.43 9.69
CA ALA A 231 13.98 2.14 10.71
C ALA A 231 13.21 3.31 10.04
N ALA A 232 11.99 3.02 9.63
CA ALA A 232 11.08 3.98 9.00
C ALA A 232 9.63 3.71 9.43
N ASP A 233 8.76 4.70 9.28
CA ASP A 233 7.32 4.51 9.39
C ASP A 233 6.73 4.08 8.03
N LEU A 234 7.28 4.63 6.94
CA LEU A 234 6.88 4.33 5.58
C LEU A 234 8.10 4.05 4.69
N LEU A 235 8.13 2.85 4.11
CA LEU A 235 9.07 2.48 3.06
C LEU A 235 8.40 2.65 1.69
N VAL A 236 9.03 3.44 0.79
CA VAL A 236 8.53 3.66 -0.56
C VAL A 236 9.46 2.99 -1.58
N LEU A 237 8.89 2.12 -2.40
CA LEU A 237 9.63 1.34 -3.38
C LEU A 237 9.00 1.48 -4.77
N GLY A 238 9.83 1.51 -5.80
CA GLY A 238 9.37 1.36 -7.17
C GLY A 238 9.01 -0.09 -7.49
N SER A 239 7.97 -0.31 -8.27
CA SER A 239 7.73 -1.62 -8.86
C SER A 239 8.66 -1.77 -10.08
N ARG A 240 9.63 -2.70 -10.07
CA ARG A 240 10.30 -3.06 -11.33
C ARG A 240 9.30 -3.74 -12.25
N GLY A 241 8.98 -3.09 -13.36
CA GLY A 241 8.32 -3.75 -14.47
C GLY A 241 9.27 -4.80 -15.09
N LEU A 242 9.18 -6.05 -14.66
CA LEU A 242 9.62 -7.15 -15.50
C LEU A 242 8.75 -7.10 -16.76
N ARG A 243 9.33 -7.41 -17.93
CA ARG A 243 8.64 -7.42 -19.22
C ARG A 243 7.30 -8.15 -19.13
N GLY A 244 6.22 -7.38 -19.03
CA GLY A 244 4.87 -7.86 -18.78
C GLY A 244 4.18 -7.00 -17.73
N VAL A 245 2.98 -6.59 -18.00
CA VAL A 245 2.23 -5.47 -17.41
C VAL A 245 2.00 -5.55 -15.88
N HIS A 246 2.39 -6.62 -15.17
CA HIS A 246 1.94 -6.90 -13.80
C HIS A 246 2.99 -7.52 -12.85
N ALA A 247 4.28 -7.49 -13.14
CA ALA A 247 5.25 -8.14 -12.25
C ALA A 247 5.89 -7.15 -11.27
N LEU A 248 5.75 -7.42 -9.98
CA LEU A 248 6.50 -6.78 -8.91
C LEU A 248 7.98 -7.23 -8.99
N GLY A 249 8.94 -6.33 -8.79
CA GLY A 249 10.36 -6.69 -8.74
C GLY A 249 10.66 -7.56 -7.51
N SER A 250 11.55 -8.54 -7.66
CA SER A 250 11.88 -9.50 -6.60
C SER A 250 12.36 -8.85 -5.29
N VAL A 251 13.04 -7.71 -5.37
CA VAL A 251 13.49 -6.95 -4.19
C VAL A 251 12.30 -6.26 -3.53
N SER A 252 11.48 -5.53 -4.29
CA SER A 252 10.32 -4.81 -3.76
C SER A 252 9.29 -5.75 -3.15
N GLU A 253 9.07 -6.92 -3.77
CA GLU A 253 8.19 -7.96 -3.23
C GLU A 253 8.70 -8.51 -1.90
N ARG A 254 9.96 -8.99 -1.87
CA ARG A 254 10.54 -9.58 -0.66
C ARG A 254 10.66 -8.54 0.47
N ALA A 255 11.02 -7.29 0.15
CA ALA A 255 11.05 -6.21 1.13
C ALA A 255 9.66 -5.91 1.68
N ALA A 256 8.62 -5.82 0.82
CA ALA A 256 7.24 -5.63 1.26
C ALA A 256 6.76 -6.77 2.20
N HIS A 257 7.19 -8.01 1.94
CA HIS A 257 6.87 -9.15 2.81
C HIS A 257 7.57 -9.08 4.16
N ARG A 258 8.79 -8.56 4.25
CA ARG A 258 9.65 -8.64 5.44
C ARG A 258 9.71 -7.36 6.25
N ALA A 259 9.41 -6.20 5.65
CA ALA A 259 9.48 -4.91 6.33
C ALA A 259 8.58 -4.85 7.56
N GLY A 260 9.11 -4.32 8.66
CA GLY A 260 8.37 -4.09 9.90
C GLY A 260 7.48 -2.84 9.87
N CYS A 261 7.66 -1.97 8.86
CA CYS A 261 6.91 -0.73 8.65
C CYS A 261 5.91 -0.86 7.48
N SER A 262 5.06 0.15 7.29
CA SER A 262 4.17 0.24 6.13
C SER A 262 4.98 0.40 4.83
N VAL A 263 4.52 -0.21 3.74
CA VAL A 263 5.23 -0.21 2.46
C VAL A 263 4.32 0.30 1.36
N LEU A 264 4.77 1.32 0.65
CA LEU A 264 4.14 1.87 -0.55
C LEU A 264 4.92 1.43 -1.78
N VAL A 265 4.32 0.59 -2.60
CA VAL A 265 4.87 0.18 -3.89
C VAL A 265 4.29 1.05 -4.99
N ILE A 266 5.11 1.88 -5.59
CA ILE A 266 4.71 2.80 -6.66
C ILE A 266 4.72 2.08 -8.00
N ARG A 267 3.61 2.21 -8.72
CA ARG A 267 3.44 1.74 -10.10
C ARG A 267 3.18 2.91 -11.05
N PRO A 268 3.66 2.83 -12.29
CA PRO A 268 3.26 3.78 -13.31
C PRO A 268 1.74 3.75 -13.49
N THR A 269 1.12 4.91 -13.58
CA THR A 269 -0.31 5.01 -13.91
C THR A 269 -0.50 4.51 -15.34
N GLN A 270 -1.37 3.53 -15.55
CA GLN A 270 -1.77 3.13 -16.90
C GLN A 270 -2.67 4.24 -17.47
N THR A 271 -2.19 4.89 -18.49
CA THR A 271 -2.96 5.85 -19.32
C THR A 271 -3.88 5.11 -20.28
#